data_e687b2ac39153cba31835f0075f352b2
#
_entry.id   e687b2ac39153cba31835f0075f352b2
#
_cell.length_a   1.000
_cell.length_b   1.000
_cell.length_c   1.000
_cell.angle_alpha   90.00
_cell.angle_beta   90.00
_cell.angle_gamma   90.00
#
_symmetry.space_group_name_H-M   'P 1'
#
loop_
_entity.id
_entity.type
_entity.pdbx_description
1 polymer ?
#
loop_
_entity_poly.entity_id
_entity_poly.type
_entity_poly.pdbx_seq_one_letter_code
_entity_poly.pdbx_strand_id
1 'polypeptide(L)'
;SHTIISLEAPLKLPFGGFSWFDIDYSDVIENNLDKRYKEINESIDSLLFNIDKHIQSENLNEKDVSILGFSQGGSICWKLGLDFSKRFRRIMPLSSFIHPSYLNKDLNYYKDLEIYSSHGTLDDVIPISLVENYIESLAKNNNLVFDKFDTGHTISEMNLIKLVKWIDMTNL
;
A
#
# COMPACT_ATOMS: atom_id res chain seq x y z
N SER A 1 -3.97 -20.96 -8.19
CA SER A 1 -2.95 -20.93 -7.12
C SER A 1 -2.23 -19.60 -7.17
N HIS A 2 -1.81 -19.09 -6.02
CA HIS A 2 -1.04 -17.84 -5.91
C HIS A 2 0.35 -18.15 -5.39
N THR A 3 1.38 -17.47 -5.92
CA THR A 3 2.70 -17.42 -5.31
C THR A 3 2.74 -16.19 -4.40
N ILE A 4 3.14 -16.39 -3.15
CA ILE A 4 3.27 -15.30 -2.17
C ILE A 4 4.75 -15.11 -1.88
N ILE A 5 5.23 -13.86 -2.05
CA ILE A 5 6.60 -13.46 -1.77
C ILE A 5 6.55 -12.39 -0.68
N SER A 6 7.22 -12.64 0.44
CA SER A 6 7.39 -11.66 1.50
C SER A 6 8.76 -11.01 1.39
N LEU A 7 8.79 -9.70 1.22
CA LEU A 7 10.01 -8.93 1.09
C LEU A 7 10.35 -8.24 2.41
N GLU A 8 11.63 -8.26 2.77
CA GLU A 8 12.15 -7.57 3.95
C GLU A 8 12.50 -6.11 3.58
N ALA A 9 12.16 -5.18 4.48
CA ALA A 9 12.50 -3.79 4.31
C ALA A 9 14.04 -3.55 4.43
N PRO A 10 14.61 -2.57 3.71
CA PRO A 10 16.07 -2.43 3.58
C PRO A 10 16.76 -1.82 4.80
N LEU A 11 16.06 -1.01 5.61
CA LEU A 11 16.68 -0.27 6.70
C LEU A 11 16.59 -1.09 8.00
N LYS A 12 17.74 -1.50 8.53
CA LYS A 12 17.82 -2.19 9.82
C LYS A 12 17.67 -1.20 10.97
N LEU A 13 16.73 -1.51 11.88
CA LEU A 13 16.50 -0.67 13.06
C LEU A 13 17.48 -1.01 14.20
N PRO A 14 17.90 -0.03 15.02
CA PRO A 14 18.86 -0.22 16.11
C PRO A 14 18.41 -1.25 17.17
N PHE A 15 17.10 -1.37 17.37
CA PHE A 15 16.50 -2.24 18.39
C PHE A 15 15.96 -3.55 17.80
N GLY A 16 16.32 -3.87 16.55
CA GLY A 16 15.85 -5.03 15.83
C GLY A 16 14.67 -4.72 14.90
N GLY A 17 14.50 -5.60 13.88
CA GLY A 17 13.54 -5.39 12.81
C GLY A 17 14.04 -4.48 11.70
N PHE A 18 13.14 -4.17 10.75
CA PHE A 18 13.45 -3.45 9.52
C PHE A 18 12.36 -2.44 9.20
N SER A 19 12.73 -1.37 8.48
CA SER A 19 11.79 -0.36 8.00
C SER A 19 12.06 0.00 6.54
N TRP A 20 11.01 0.47 5.86
CA TRP A 20 11.11 0.94 4.48
C TRP A 20 11.72 2.34 4.38
N PHE A 21 11.52 3.15 5.41
CA PHE A 21 12.07 4.48 5.57
C PHE A 21 12.00 4.87 7.05
N ASP A 22 12.85 5.78 7.48
CA ASP A 22 12.84 6.26 8.84
C ASP A 22 11.65 7.22 9.04
N ILE A 23 10.75 6.90 9.94
CA ILE A 23 9.59 7.73 10.30
C ILE A 23 9.79 8.24 11.73
N ASP A 24 9.78 9.55 11.86
CA ASP A 24 9.33 10.18 13.08
C ASP A 24 7.80 10.23 13.03
N TYR A 25 7.10 9.69 14.02
CA TYR A 25 5.64 9.68 14.05
C TYR A 25 5.06 11.11 14.03
N SER A 26 5.79 12.11 14.49
CA SER A 26 5.42 13.52 14.35
C SER A 26 5.30 13.95 12.89
N ASP A 27 6.08 13.36 11.99
CA ASP A 27 6.05 13.64 10.55
C ASP A 27 4.72 13.22 9.91
N VAL A 28 4.10 12.15 10.40
CA VAL A 28 2.79 11.67 9.89
C VAL A 28 1.68 12.65 10.26
N ILE A 29 1.69 13.12 11.50
CA ILE A 29 0.69 14.07 12.02
C ILE A 29 0.84 15.44 11.34
N GLU A 30 2.08 15.89 11.15
CA GLU A 30 2.40 17.16 10.51
C GLU A 30 2.35 17.09 8.98
N ASN A 31 2.09 15.90 8.41
CA ASN A 31 2.12 15.65 6.96
C ASN A 31 3.47 16.01 6.31
N ASN A 32 4.58 15.82 7.03
CA ASN A 32 5.92 16.27 6.66
C ASN A 32 6.82 15.10 6.22
N LEU A 33 6.28 14.22 5.34
CA LEU A 33 7.05 13.09 4.81
C LEU A 33 8.05 13.47 3.70
N ASP A 34 8.01 14.72 3.22
CA ASP A 34 8.89 15.15 2.11
C ASP A 34 10.38 15.03 2.46
N LYS A 35 10.76 15.25 3.73
CA LYS A 35 12.14 15.05 4.19
C LYS A 35 12.62 13.60 4.09
N ARG A 36 11.71 12.62 3.98
CA ARG A 36 12.00 11.18 3.84
C ARG A 36 11.89 10.68 2.39
N TYR A 37 11.60 11.58 1.47
CA TYR A 37 11.31 11.22 0.09
C TYR A 37 12.43 10.42 -0.58
N LYS A 38 13.69 10.72 -0.24
CA LYS A 38 14.84 10.00 -0.78
C LYS A 38 14.82 8.52 -0.35
N GLU A 39 14.66 8.25 0.94
CA GLU A 39 14.62 6.88 1.49
C GLU A 39 13.43 6.09 0.94
N ILE A 40 12.28 6.75 0.81
CA ILE A 40 11.10 6.15 0.19
C ILE A 40 11.39 5.74 -1.25
N ASN A 41 12.02 6.60 -2.06
CA ASN A 41 12.35 6.29 -3.44
C ASN A 41 13.39 5.17 -3.55
N GLU A 42 14.41 5.15 -2.70
CA GLU A 42 15.40 4.07 -2.63
C GLU A 42 14.75 2.73 -2.29
N SER A 43 13.77 2.72 -1.40
CA SER A 43 12.97 1.53 -1.06
C SER A 43 12.09 1.09 -2.23
N ILE A 44 11.48 2.03 -2.96
CA ILE A 44 10.70 1.75 -4.17
C ILE A 44 11.58 1.11 -5.25
N ASP A 45 12.76 1.67 -5.52
CA ASP A 45 13.69 1.14 -6.51
C ASP A 45 14.14 -0.28 -6.17
N SER A 46 14.47 -0.52 -4.89
CA SER A 46 14.81 -1.85 -4.40
C SER A 46 13.66 -2.85 -4.55
N LEU A 47 12.43 -2.43 -4.24
CA LEU A 47 11.24 -3.27 -4.40
C LEU A 47 11.00 -3.62 -5.87
N LEU A 48 11.04 -2.64 -6.76
CA LEU A 48 10.86 -2.85 -8.20
C LEU A 48 11.90 -3.83 -8.73
N PHE A 49 13.16 -3.66 -8.34
CA PHE A 49 14.23 -4.59 -8.73
C PHE A 49 13.95 -6.03 -8.28
N ASN A 50 13.52 -6.22 -7.02
CA ASN A 50 13.20 -7.55 -6.49
C ASN A 50 11.95 -8.15 -7.16
N ILE A 51 10.91 -7.34 -7.41
CA ILE A 51 9.72 -7.77 -8.14
C ILE A 51 10.11 -8.24 -9.55
N ASP A 52 10.91 -7.47 -10.30
CA ASP A 52 11.36 -7.83 -11.63
C ASP A 52 12.17 -9.13 -11.65
N LYS A 53 13.06 -9.28 -10.67
CA LYS A 53 13.85 -10.50 -10.52
C LYS A 53 12.95 -11.73 -10.33
N HIS A 54 11.90 -11.62 -9.48
CA HIS A 54 10.97 -12.73 -9.27
C HIS A 54 10.09 -13.00 -10.49
N ILE A 55 9.58 -11.97 -11.15
CA ILE A 55 8.83 -12.12 -12.39
C ILE A 55 9.65 -12.91 -13.42
N GLN A 56 10.91 -12.55 -13.60
CA GLN A 56 11.81 -13.22 -14.57
C GLN A 56 12.17 -14.63 -14.14
N SER A 57 12.56 -14.84 -12.88
CA SER A 57 13.01 -16.15 -12.40
C SER A 57 11.90 -17.20 -12.38
N GLU A 58 10.68 -16.80 -12.09
CA GLU A 58 9.51 -17.69 -11.99
C GLU A 58 8.64 -17.67 -13.25
N ASN A 59 9.05 -16.93 -14.29
CA ASN A 59 8.31 -16.76 -15.56
C ASN A 59 6.85 -16.36 -15.33
N LEU A 60 6.63 -15.36 -14.44
CA LEU A 60 5.30 -14.86 -14.07
C LEU A 60 4.80 -13.83 -15.08
N ASN A 61 3.49 -13.68 -15.15
CA ASN A 61 2.88 -12.57 -15.89
C ASN A 61 2.98 -11.28 -15.06
N GLU A 62 3.74 -10.30 -15.52
CA GLU A 62 3.90 -9.03 -14.83
C GLU A 62 2.57 -8.30 -14.55
N LYS A 63 1.55 -8.52 -15.40
CA LYS A 63 0.21 -7.92 -15.24
C LYS A 63 -0.65 -8.58 -14.17
N ASP A 64 -0.20 -9.72 -13.62
CA ASP A 64 -0.92 -10.42 -12.53
C ASP A 64 -0.28 -10.17 -11.15
N VAL A 65 0.69 -9.25 -11.08
CA VAL A 65 1.33 -8.90 -9.81
C VAL A 65 0.38 -8.06 -8.96
N SER A 66 0.21 -8.49 -7.72
CA SER A 66 -0.56 -7.79 -6.68
C SER A 66 0.35 -7.42 -5.51
N ILE A 67 0.15 -6.25 -4.92
CA ILE A 67 0.94 -5.78 -3.78
C ILE A 67 0.05 -5.62 -2.56
N LEU A 68 0.49 -6.18 -1.45
CA LEU A 68 -0.17 -6.02 -0.16
C LEU A 68 0.81 -5.42 0.85
N GLY A 69 0.37 -4.44 1.62
CA GLY A 69 1.17 -3.83 2.67
C GLY A 69 0.30 -3.37 3.84
N PHE A 70 0.88 -3.46 5.05
CA PHE A 70 0.27 -2.97 6.28
C PHE A 70 1.10 -1.82 6.84
N SER A 71 0.43 -0.82 7.41
CA SER A 71 1.09 0.32 8.07
C SER A 71 2.11 1.01 7.15
N GLN A 72 3.37 1.06 7.52
CA GLN A 72 4.45 1.59 6.68
C GLN A 72 4.55 0.88 5.32
N GLY A 73 4.42 -0.46 5.31
CA GLY A 73 4.37 -1.24 4.07
C GLY A 73 3.14 -0.90 3.21
N GLY A 74 2.03 -0.51 3.83
CA GLY A 74 0.85 0.00 3.14
C GLY A 74 1.09 1.35 2.48
N SER A 75 1.85 2.24 3.11
CA SER A 75 2.25 3.52 2.50
C SER A 75 3.15 3.32 1.28
N ILE A 76 4.06 2.38 1.33
CA ILE A 76 4.86 1.95 0.17
C ILE A 76 3.96 1.32 -0.90
N CYS A 77 2.97 0.51 -0.51
CA CYS A 77 2.00 -0.09 -1.41
C CYS A 77 1.19 0.99 -2.17
N TRP A 78 0.73 2.04 -1.49
CA TRP A 78 0.11 3.20 -2.13
C TRP A 78 1.03 3.86 -3.15
N LYS A 79 2.27 4.19 -2.74
CA LYS A 79 3.21 4.86 -3.63
C LYS A 79 3.53 4.03 -4.87
N LEU A 80 3.86 2.75 -4.69
CA LEU A 80 4.12 1.83 -5.81
C LEU A 80 2.92 1.75 -6.76
N GLY A 81 1.73 1.51 -6.22
CA GLY A 81 0.52 1.35 -7.03
C GLY A 81 0.14 2.61 -7.78
N LEU A 82 0.27 3.79 -7.16
CA LEU A 82 -0.10 5.05 -7.78
C LEU A 82 0.95 5.54 -8.79
N ASP A 83 2.24 5.37 -8.51
CA ASP A 83 3.29 5.77 -9.45
C ASP A 83 3.38 4.82 -10.66
N PHE A 84 3.12 3.53 -10.45
CA PHE A 84 3.27 2.47 -11.46
C PHE A 84 1.96 1.70 -11.70
N SER A 85 0.81 2.39 -11.72
CA SER A 85 -0.53 1.78 -11.79
C SER A 85 -0.77 0.86 -13.00
N LYS A 86 -0.04 1.06 -14.09
CA LYS A 86 -0.13 0.21 -15.28
C LYS A 86 0.66 -1.08 -15.19
N ARG A 87 1.49 -1.21 -14.16
CA ARG A 87 2.37 -2.34 -13.94
C ARG A 87 1.77 -3.39 -13.03
N PHE A 88 0.86 -2.98 -12.13
CA PHE A 88 0.26 -3.85 -11.14
C PHE A 88 -1.22 -4.06 -11.45
N ARG A 89 -1.68 -5.28 -11.23
CA ARG A 89 -3.11 -5.59 -11.32
C ARG A 89 -3.87 -4.94 -10.19
N ARG A 90 -3.38 -5.12 -8.95
CA ARG A 90 -4.04 -4.62 -7.75
C ARG A 90 -3.09 -4.21 -6.65
N ILE A 91 -3.55 -3.32 -5.78
CA ILE A 91 -2.89 -2.96 -4.54
C ILE A 91 -3.83 -3.12 -3.35
N MET A 92 -3.27 -3.52 -2.22
CA MET A 92 -4.01 -3.79 -0.99
C MET A 92 -3.31 -3.11 0.21
N PRO A 93 -3.35 -1.77 0.29
CA PRO A 93 -2.80 -1.02 1.42
C PRO A 93 -3.74 -1.05 2.62
N LEU A 94 -3.28 -1.58 3.76
CA LEU A 94 -4.06 -1.78 4.97
C LEU A 94 -3.54 -0.88 6.10
N SER A 95 -4.44 -0.19 6.81
CA SER A 95 -4.14 0.69 7.97
C SER A 95 -2.92 1.56 7.72
N SER A 96 -2.93 2.32 6.63
CA SER A 96 -1.74 2.99 6.12
C SER A 96 -2.02 4.43 5.71
N PHE A 97 -0.96 5.21 5.68
CA PHE A 97 -0.97 6.61 5.30
C PHE A 97 -0.83 6.80 3.79
N ILE A 98 -1.57 7.79 3.24
CA ILE A 98 -1.39 8.28 1.88
C ILE A 98 -0.80 9.68 1.94
N HIS A 99 0.41 9.85 1.39
CA HIS A 99 0.95 11.20 1.25
C HIS A 99 0.30 11.91 0.05
N PRO A 100 -0.09 13.21 0.19
CA PRO A 100 -0.74 13.95 -0.89
C PRO A 100 0.04 13.95 -2.20
N SER A 101 1.37 13.97 -2.15
CA SER A 101 2.23 13.93 -3.33
C SER A 101 2.14 12.62 -4.14
N TYR A 102 1.55 11.55 -3.59
CA TYR A 102 1.31 10.32 -4.34
C TYR A 102 0.17 10.46 -5.35
N LEU A 103 -0.72 11.43 -5.13
CA LEU A 103 -1.85 11.75 -6.00
C LEU A 103 -1.49 12.86 -7.00
N ASN A 104 -0.37 12.72 -7.69
CA ASN A 104 0.17 13.72 -8.60
C ASN A 104 -0.30 13.56 -10.06
N LYS A 105 -1.10 12.54 -10.35
CA LYS A 105 -1.64 12.21 -11.66
C LYS A 105 -3.14 12.54 -11.73
N ASP A 106 -3.66 12.70 -12.94
CA ASP A 106 -5.10 12.71 -13.18
C ASP A 106 -5.71 11.38 -12.69
N LEU A 107 -6.90 11.44 -12.06
CA LEU A 107 -7.55 10.25 -11.50
C LEU A 107 -7.82 9.16 -12.55
N ASN A 108 -8.02 9.51 -13.82
CA ASN A 108 -8.15 8.56 -14.91
C ASN A 108 -6.89 7.72 -15.15
N TYR A 109 -5.73 8.18 -14.68
CA TYR A 109 -4.48 7.41 -14.77
C TYR A 109 -4.55 6.09 -13.99
N TYR A 110 -5.35 6.06 -12.93
CA TYR A 110 -5.47 4.92 -12.01
C TYR A 110 -6.67 4.02 -12.30
N LYS A 111 -7.49 4.33 -13.32
CA LYS A 111 -8.80 3.69 -13.57
C LYS A 111 -8.77 2.17 -13.72
N ASP A 112 -7.64 1.60 -14.17
CA ASP A 112 -7.49 0.16 -14.41
C ASP A 112 -6.86 -0.56 -13.20
N LEU A 113 -6.44 0.18 -12.16
CA LEU A 113 -5.87 -0.38 -10.94
C LEU A 113 -6.99 -0.81 -9.99
N GLU A 114 -7.02 -2.08 -9.62
CA GLU A 114 -7.92 -2.58 -8.59
C GLU A 114 -7.34 -2.24 -7.21
N ILE A 115 -8.13 -1.60 -6.35
CA ILE A 115 -7.67 -1.15 -5.04
C ILE A 115 -8.60 -1.70 -3.95
N TYR A 116 -8.04 -2.43 -3.00
CA TYR A 116 -8.69 -2.71 -1.72
C TYR A 116 -7.92 -2.02 -0.61
N SER A 117 -8.57 -1.17 0.12
CA SER A 117 -7.99 -0.55 1.32
C SER A 117 -8.88 -0.79 2.53
N SER A 118 -8.26 -0.88 3.69
CA SER A 118 -9.01 -0.96 4.94
C SER A 118 -8.33 -0.19 6.06
N HIS A 119 -9.11 0.26 7.03
CA HIS A 119 -8.62 1.05 8.16
C HIS A 119 -9.43 0.81 9.42
N GLY A 120 -8.74 0.84 10.57
CA GLY A 120 -9.40 0.84 11.88
C GLY A 120 -9.99 2.22 12.19
N THR A 121 -11.26 2.27 12.62
CA THR A 121 -11.90 3.53 13.02
C THR A 121 -11.34 4.09 14.34
N LEU A 122 -10.70 3.23 15.14
CA LEU A 122 -10.05 3.54 16.41
C LEU A 122 -8.52 3.51 16.31
N ASP A 123 -7.97 3.64 15.08
CA ASP A 123 -6.53 3.67 14.85
C ASP A 123 -5.93 4.96 15.42
N ASP A 124 -5.16 4.82 16.48
CA ASP A 124 -4.47 5.91 17.21
C ASP A 124 -3.04 6.12 16.74
N VAL A 125 -2.51 5.23 15.89
CA VAL A 125 -1.19 5.35 15.26
C VAL A 125 -1.29 6.15 13.96
N ILE A 126 -2.24 5.79 13.10
CA ILE A 126 -2.55 6.51 11.87
C ILE A 126 -4.05 6.83 11.89
N PRO A 127 -4.46 8.00 12.40
CA PRO A 127 -5.86 8.37 12.44
C PRO A 127 -6.53 8.30 11.07
N ILE A 128 -7.68 7.64 10.98
CA ILE A 128 -8.40 7.42 9.72
C ILE A 128 -8.70 8.73 8.98
N SER A 129 -8.89 9.83 9.70
CA SER A 129 -9.12 11.17 9.15
C SER A 129 -7.97 11.68 8.25
N LEU A 130 -6.75 11.14 8.41
CA LEU A 130 -5.60 11.50 7.58
C LEU A 130 -5.64 10.86 6.19
N VAL A 131 -6.44 9.82 5.99
CA VAL A 131 -6.46 9.04 4.75
C VAL A 131 -7.81 9.04 4.05
N GLU A 132 -8.90 9.19 4.79
CA GLU A 132 -10.27 9.03 4.31
C GLU A 132 -10.60 9.92 3.11
N ASN A 133 -10.28 11.21 3.18
CA ASN A 133 -10.55 12.16 2.10
C ASN A 133 -9.81 11.81 0.78
N TYR A 134 -8.60 11.27 0.89
CA TYR A 134 -7.82 10.84 -0.29
C TYR A 134 -8.41 9.59 -0.91
N ILE A 135 -8.82 8.63 -0.07
CA ILE A 135 -9.45 7.38 -0.51
C ILE A 135 -10.80 7.69 -1.19
N GLU A 136 -11.63 8.55 -0.60
CA GLU A 136 -12.90 8.97 -1.19
C GLU A 136 -12.71 9.70 -2.53
N SER A 137 -11.64 10.47 -2.66
CA SER A 137 -11.30 11.11 -3.94
C SER A 137 -10.93 10.09 -5.01
N LEU A 138 -10.10 9.10 -4.67
CA LEU A 138 -9.72 8.00 -5.56
C LEU A 138 -10.93 7.15 -5.96
N ALA A 139 -11.83 6.84 -5.02
CA ALA A 139 -12.98 5.98 -5.23
C ALA A 139 -13.97 6.50 -6.29
N LYS A 140 -13.97 7.81 -6.56
CA LYS A 140 -14.88 8.43 -7.55
C LYS A 140 -14.65 7.93 -8.98
N ASN A 141 -13.43 7.52 -9.33
CA ASN A 141 -13.04 7.17 -10.69
C ASN A 141 -12.33 5.82 -10.81
N ASN A 142 -12.28 5.02 -9.74
CA ASN A 142 -11.49 3.80 -9.71
C ASN A 142 -12.23 2.63 -9.08
N ASN A 143 -11.80 1.42 -9.41
CA ASN A 143 -12.23 0.19 -8.76
C ASN A 143 -11.62 0.09 -7.35
N LEU A 144 -12.11 0.94 -6.44
CA LEU A 144 -11.64 1.01 -5.08
C LEU A 144 -12.72 0.57 -4.10
N VAL A 145 -12.37 -0.40 -3.25
CA VAL A 145 -13.13 -0.79 -2.06
C VAL A 145 -12.41 -0.26 -0.83
N PHE A 146 -13.14 0.45 0.03
CA PHE A 146 -12.63 0.91 1.31
C PHE A 146 -13.48 0.37 2.45
N ASP A 147 -12.91 -0.54 3.22
CA ASP A 147 -13.55 -1.15 4.39
C ASP A 147 -13.07 -0.50 5.68
N LYS A 148 -14.02 -0.12 6.54
CA LYS A 148 -13.75 0.41 7.88
C LYS A 148 -14.11 -0.64 8.92
N PHE A 149 -13.26 -0.80 9.93
CA PHE A 149 -13.45 -1.76 11.02
C PHE A 149 -13.35 -1.06 12.36
N ASP A 150 -14.16 -1.47 13.32
CA ASP A 150 -14.11 -0.96 14.69
C ASP A 150 -12.95 -1.57 15.49
N THR A 151 -11.74 -1.22 15.06
CA THR A 151 -10.46 -1.70 15.59
C THR A 151 -9.43 -0.58 15.62
N GLY A 152 -8.36 -0.76 16.40
CA GLY A 152 -7.16 0.09 16.38
C GLY A 152 -6.24 -0.23 15.20
N HIS A 153 -4.94 0.05 15.38
CA HIS A 153 -3.90 -0.17 14.36
C HIS A 153 -3.58 -1.67 14.20
N THR A 154 -4.46 -2.40 13.52
CA THR A 154 -4.34 -3.86 13.35
C THR A 154 -5.10 -4.36 12.14
N ILE A 155 -4.80 -5.60 11.72
CA ILE A 155 -5.57 -6.36 10.74
C ILE A 155 -6.41 -7.38 11.51
N SER A 156 -7.73 -7.16 11.61
CA SER A 156 -8.64 -8.10 12.26
C SER A 156 -8.92 -9.32 11.39
N GLU A 157 -9.40 -10.41 12.00
CA GLU A 157 -9.84 -11.60 11.27
C GLU A 157 -10.92 -11.25 10.23
N MET A 158 -11.86 -10.39 10.58
CA MET A 158 -12.91 -9.95 9.66
C MET A 158 -12.34 -9.18 8.47
N ASN A 159 -11.29 -8.37 8.69
CA ASN A 159 -10.57 -7.69 7.62
C ASN A 159 -9.94 -8.70 6.66
N LEU A 160 -9.24 -9.71 7.18
CA LEU A 160 -8.64 -10.77 6.35
C LEU A 160 -9.70 -11.54 5.55
N ILE A 161 -10.83 -11.89 6.16
CA ILE A 161 -11.93 -12.58 5.47
C ILE A 161 -12.45 -11.73 4.30
N LYS A 162 -12.66 -10.43 4.51
CA LYS A 162 -13.15 -9.54 3.44
C LYS A 162 -12.11 -9.36 2.33
N LEU A 163 -10.85 -9.19 2.69
CA LEU A 163 -9.74 -9.08 1.74
C LEU A 163 -9.65 -10.32 0.85
N VAL A 164 -9.68 -11.52 1.43
CA VAL A 164 -9.61 -12.78 0.68
C VAL A 164 -10.82 -12.92 -0.26
N LYS A 165 -12.03 -12.62 0.22
CA LYS A 165 -13.22 -12.61 -0.64
C LYS A 165 -13.10 -11.64 -1.80
N TRP A 166 -12.57 -10.43 -1.56
CA TRP A 166 -12.36 -9.45 -2.62
C TRP A 166 -11.34 -9.95 -3.66
N ILE A 167 -10.24 -10.56 -3.21
CA ILE A 167 -9.23 -11.17 -4.11
C ILE A 167 -9.88 -12.25 -4.98
N ASP A 168 -10.70 -13.14 -4.39
CA ASP A 168 -11.37 -14.23 -5.12
C ASP A 168 -12.36 -13.68 -6.14
N MET A 169 -13.14 -12.65 -5.80
CA MET A 169 -14.10 -12.01 -6.70
C MET A 169 -13.44 -11.30 -7.89
N THR A 170 -12.24 -10.75 -7.70
CA THR A 170 -11.50 -10.05 -8.75
C THR A 170 -10.58 -10.98 -9.56
N ASN A 171 -10.56 -12.27 -9.27
CA ASN A 171 -9.86 -13.30 -10.06
C ASN A 171 -10.73 -13.93 -11.18
N LEU A 172 -12.01 -13.57 -11.24
CA LEU A 172 -12.94 -14.00 -12.27
C LEU A 172 -12.85 -13.09 -13.50
#